data_6363ee6b9e8149cab50266d5e626aa0d
#
_entry.id   6363ee6b9e8149cab50266d5e626aa0d
#
_cell.length_a   1.000
_cell.length_b   1.000
_cell.length_c   1.000
_cell.angle_alpha   90.00
_cell.angle_beta   90.00
_cell.angle_gamma   90.00
#
_symmetry.space_group_name_H-M   'P 1'
#
loop_
_entity.id
_entity.type
_entity.pdbx_description
1 polymer ?
#
loop_
_entity_poly.entity_id
_entity_poly.type
_entity_poly.pdbx_seq_one_letter_code
_entity_poly.pdbx_strand_id
1 'polypeptide(L)'
;MTATPRFAPPAAAQIAADVERALTEDLGQGDATAALLPADARAQARLTCRDAAVIAGSAWFDACFRRLDPSVQIDWRVSDGDQVAPGTLLCSLSGHARSLVTAERTALNFLQLLSATATTTARHVAAVAGTAVRVLDTRKTVPGLRVAQKYAVRCGGGHNQRMGLYDAILVKENHIIAAGGIAAAVSAARRLHPDLPLEVEVENLDELEQALQAGVDRIMLDNFELEQMREAVARTAGRVPLEISGNVDLQTIGDFARTGVDFISVGALTKHVHAIDLSLRLQLL
;
A
#
# COMPACT_ATOMS: atom_id res chain seq x y z
N MET A 1 -20.05 8.73 -19.17
CA MET A 1 -19.90 7.33 -18.72
C MET A 1 -18.63 7.29 -17.89
N THR A 2 -18.72 7.19 -16.57
CA THR A 2 -17.53 7.03 -15.71
C THR A 2 -16.96 5.63 -15.95
N ALA A 3 -15.74 5.56 -16.45
CA ALA A 3 -15.04 4.28 -16.63
C ALA A 3 -14.96 3.55 -15.27
N THR A 4 -15.22 2.25 -15.27
CA THR A 4 -15.06 1.41 -14.08
C THR A 4 -13.59 1.53 -13.62
N PRO A 5 -13.31 1.88 -12.37
CA PRO A 5 -11.94 2.06 -11.90
C PRO A 5 -11.15 0.74 -12.04
N ARG A 6 -9.93 0.82 -12.56
CA ARG A 6 -9.02 -0.33 -12.74
C ARG A 6 -8.76 -1.08 -11.43
N PHE A 7 -8.76 -0.35 -10.32
CA PHE A 7 -8.60 -0.87 -8.97
C PHE A 7 -9.84 -0.49 -8.14
N ALA A 8 -10.52 -1.48 -7.57
CA ALA A 8 -11.60 -1.21 -6.64
C ALA A 8 -11.07 -0.55 -5.37
N PRO A 9 -11.52 0.68 -5.04
CA PRO A 9 -11.13 1.33 -3.79
C PRO A 9 -11.70 0.56 -2.59
N PRO A 10 -11.17 0.78 -1.39
CA PRO A 10 -11.77 0.28 -0.16
C PRO A 10 -13.20 0.78 0.04
N ALA A 11 -13.91 0.18 1.00
CA ALA A 11 -15.28 0.58 1.33
C ALA A 11 -15.36 2.10 1.62
N ALA A 12 -16.40 2.75 1.11
CA ALA A 12 -16.61 4.19 1.27
C ALA A 12 -16.60 4.63 2.75
N ALA A 13 -17.11 3.79 3.66
CA ALA A 13 -17.09 4.06 5.10
C ALA A 13 -15.66 4.14 5.67
N GLN A 14 -14.72 3.32 5.16
CA GLN A 14 -13.33 3.37 5.58
C GLN A 14 -12.66 4.67 5.10
N ILE A 15 -12.87 5.05 3.84
CA ILE A 15 -12.36 6.30 3.28
C ILE A 15 -12.90 7.50 4.07
N ALA A 16 -14.21 7.50 4.35
CA ALA A 16 -14.85 8.57 5.12
C ALA A 16 -14.27 8.68 6.55
N ALA A 17 -13.99 7.55 7.21
CA ALA A 17 -13.38 7.56 8.55
C ALA A 17 -11.94 8.10 8.54
N ASP A 18 -11.14 7.77 7.52
CA ASP A 18 -9.79 8.30 7.35
C ASP A 18 -9.82 9.82 7.13
N VAL A 19 -10.70 10.28 6.23
CA VAL A 19 -10.88 11.71 5.90
C VAL A 19 -11.40 12.51 7.07
N GLU A 20 -12.41 12.01 7.80
CA GLU A 20 -12.97 12.70 8.97
C GLU A 20 -11.89 12.93 10.04
N ARG A 21 -11.06 11.93 10.32
CA ARG A 21 -9.95 12.03 11.27
C ARG A 21 -8.95 13.11 10.86
N ALA A 22 -8.55 13.12 9.58
CA ALA A 22 -7.57 14.06 9.04
C ALA A 22 -8.12 15.49 8.98
N LEU A 23 -9.39 15.67 8.57
CA LEU A 23 -10.03 16.99 8.57
C LEU A 23 -10.26 17.51 10.01
N THR A 24 -10.60 16.65 10.97
CA THR A 24 -10.72 17.03 12.38
C THR A 24 -9.39 17.54 12.94
N GLU A 25 -8.27 16.89 12.58
CA GLU A 25 -6.92 17.32 12.98
C GLU A 25 -6.58 18.71 12.44
N ASP A 26 -6.89 18.98 11.16
CA ASP A 26 -6.47 20.21 10.47
C ASP A 26 -7.40 21.40 10.76
N LEU A 27 -8.70 21.16 10.86
CA LEU A 27 -9.70 22.23 11.01
C LEU A 27 -9.91 22.67 12.46
N GLY A 28 -9.85 21.75 13.42
CA GLY A 28 -10.19 22.05 14.80
C GLY A 28 -11.56 22.73 14.91
N GLN A 29 -11.57 24.02 15.30
CA GLN A 29 -12.80 24.83 15.44
C GLN A 29 -13.14 25.63 14.16
N GLY A 30 -12.34 25.54 13.09
CA GLY A 30 -12.60 26.21 11.81
C GLY A 30 -11.34 26.78 11.15
N ASP A 31 -11.45 27.09 9.86
CA ASP A 31 -10.38 27.66 9.04
C ASP A 31 -10.39 29.19 9.11
N ALA A 32 -9.48 29.75 9.92
CA ALA A 32 -9.34 31.18 10.09
C ALA A 32 -8.89 31.90 8.82
N THR A 33 -8.06 31.23 7.97
CA THR A 33 -7.51 31.81 6.76
C THR A 33 -8.53 31.85 5.62
N ALA A 34 -9.35 30.80 5.44
CA ALA A 34 -10.39 30.78 4.42
C ALA A 34 -11.44 31.87 4.66
N ALA A 35 -11.64 32.30 5.92
CA ALA A 35 -12.55 33.38 6.27
C ALA A 35 -12.15 34.74 5.62
N LEU A 36 -10.90 34.92 5.20
CA LEU A 36 -10.43 36.12 4.48
C LEU A 36 -11.01 36.23 3.05
N LEU A 37 -11.46 35.09 2.46
CA LEU A 37 -12.10 35.10 1.16
C LEU A 37 -13.58 35.52 1.29
N PRO A 38 -14.17 36.20 0.26
CA PRO A 38 -15.61 36.45 0.22
C PRO A 38 -16.41 35.15 0.34
N ALA A 39 -17.53 35.16 1.05
CA ALA A 39 -18.31 33.94 1.32
C ALA A 39 -18.91 33.32 0.06
N ASP A 40 -19.24 34.16 -0.92
CA ASP A 40 -19.85 33.80 -2.20
C ASP A 40 -18.84 33.61 -3.33
N ALA A 41 -17.55 33.85 -3.06
CA ALA A 41 -16.51 33.71 -4.07
C ALA A 41 -16.45 32.29 -4.63
N ARG A 42 -16.45 32.21 -5.97
CA ARG A 42 -16.25 30.96 -6.72
C ARG A 42 -14.84 30.90 -7.25
N ALA A 43 -14.33 29.67 -7.37
CA ALA A 43 -12.99 29.47 -7.91
C ALA A 43 -12.92 28.19 -8.74
N GLN A 44 -11.91 28.16 -9.58
CA GLN A 44 -11.41 26.96 -10.24
C GLN A 44 -10.02 26.64 -9.71
N ALA A 45 -9.67 25.36 -9.65
CA ALA A 45 -8.33 24.93 -9.29
C ALA A 45 -7.84 23.85 -10.26
N ARG A 46 -6.52 23.77 -10.44
CA ARG A 46 -5.84 22.78 -11.28
C ARG A 46 -4.79 22.05 -10.46
N LEU A 47 -4.90 20.73 -10.40
CA LEU A 47 -3.94 19.87 -9.72
C LEU A 47 -2.95 19.31 -10.73
N THR A 48 -1.67 19.55 -10.51
CA THR A 48 -0.56 19.10 -11.36
C THR A 48 0.43 18.28 -10.53
N CYS A 49 0.89 17.15 -11.08
CA CYS A 49 2.00 16.39 -10.52
C CYS A 49 3.33 16.94 -11.06
N ARG A 50 4.31 17.16 -10.17
CA ARG A 50 5.64 17.66 -10.54
C ARG A 50 6.69 16.56 -10.67
N ASP A 51 6.36 15.36 -10.23
CA ASP A 51 7.22 14.18 -10.29
C ASP A 51 6.74 13.18 -11.35
N ALA A 52 7.63 12.26 -11.77
CA ALA A 52 7.22 11.04 -12.43
C ALA A 52 6.68 10.08 -11.36
N ALA A 53 5.40 9.73 -11.46
CA ALA A 53 4.69 9.01 -10.40
C ALA A 53 3.64 8.03 -10.93
N VAL A 54 3.22 7.10 -10.07
CA VAL A 54 1.97 6.33 -10.21
C VAL A 54 0.94 6.94 -9.28
N ILE A 55 -0.20 7.34 -9.81
CA ILE A 55 -1.24 8.00 -9.02
C ILE A 55 -2.05 6.98 -8.24
N ALA A 56 -2.32 7.30 -6.97
CA ALA A 56 -3.22 6.52 -6.11
C ALA A 56 -3.81 7.41 -5.01
N GLY A 57 -5.10 7.20 -4.70
CA GLY A 57 -5.77 7.92 -3.62
C GLY A 57 -6.78 8.96 -4.07
N SER A 58 -7.22 8.95 -5.34
CA SER A 58 -8.24 9.86 -5.85
C SER A 58 -9.51 9.85 -5.01
N ALA A 59 -9.93 8.69 -4.50
CA ALA A 59 -11.13 8.58 -3.68
C ALA A 59 -11.02 9.32 -2.32
N TRP A 60 -9.84 9.34 -1.68
CA TRP A 60 -9.60 10.14 -0.47
C TRP A 60 -9.53 11.63 -0.77
N PHE A 61 -8.86 11.99 -1.89
CA PHE A 61 -8.81 13.37 -2.37
C PHE A 61 -10.22 13.93 -2.58
N ASP A 62 -11.05 13.22 -3.34
CA ASP A 62 -12.44 13.60 -3.59
C ASP A 62 -13.26 13.71 -2.31
N ALA A 63 -13.08 12.75 -1.39
CA ALA A 63 -13.83 12.71 -0.15
C ALA A 63 -13.51 13.91 0.77
N CYS A 64 -12.27 14.44 0.77
CA CYS A 64 -11.92 15.64 1.51
C CYS A 64 -12.73 16.85 1.03
N PHE A 65 -12.82 17.09 -0.27
CA PHE A 65 -13.59 18.20 -0.82
C PHE A 65 -15.08 18.02 -0.58
N ARG A 66 -15.63 16.84 -0.89
CA ARG A 66 -17.07 16.56 -0.76
C ARG A 66 -17.57 16.55 0.67
N ARG A 67 -16.69 16.25 1.63
CA ARG A 67 -17.04 16.31 3.07
C ARG A 67 -17.28 17.74 3.53
N LEU A 68 -16.56 18.72 2.97
CA LEU A 68 -16.71 20.14 3.28
C LEU A 68 -17.80 20.81 2.42
N ASP A 69 -17.87 20.45 1.15
CA ASP A 69 -18.83 21.02 0.21
C ASP A 69 -19.20 19.99 -0.87
N PRO A 70 -20.37 19.34 -0.75
CA PRO A 70 -20.85 18.35 -1.74
C PRO A 70 -21.03 18.93 -3.16
N SER A 71 -21.08 20.26 -3.32
CA SER A 71 -21.27 20.92 -4.61
C SER A 71 -19.98 21.03 -5.43
N VAL A 72 -18.82 20.75 -4.83
CA VAL A 72 -17.52 20.79 -5.53
C VAL A 72 -17.51 19.77 -6.68
N GLN A 73 -17.20 20.27 -7.87
CA GLN A 73 -17.01 19.44 -9.05
C GLN A 73 -15.53 19.12 -9.23
N ILE A 74 -15.20 17.84 -9.46
CA ILE A 74 -13.84 17.36 -9.68
C ILE A 74 -13.84 16.55 -10.98
N ASP A 75 -13.00 16.97 -11.93
CA ASP A 75 -12.87 16.35 -13.25
C ASP A 75 -11.47 15.78 -13.42
N TRP A 76 -11.34 14.49 -13.16
CA TRP A 76 -10.09 13.75 -13.27
C TRP A 76 -9.70 13.49 -14.73
N ARG A 77 -8.42 13.65 -15.05
CA ARG A 77 -7.79 13.33 -16.34
C ARG A 77 -7.01 12.01 -16.31
N VAL A 78 -6.79 11.48 -15.11
CA VAL A 78 -6.06 10.24 -14.84
C VAL A 78 -6.85 9.38 -13.85
N SER A 79 -6.49 8.11 -13.78
CA SER A 79 -7.07 7.13 -12.85
C SER A 79 -6.00 6.60 -11.90
N ASP A 80 -6.43 6.06 -10.75
CA ASP A 80 -5.51 5.37 -9.86
C ASP A 80 -4.85 4.19 -10.59
N GLY A 81 -3.53 4.10 -10.48
CA GLY A 81 -2.67 3.15 -11.21
C GLY A 81 -2.07 3.70 -12.51
N ASP A 82 -2.46 4.89 -12.96
CA ASP A 82 -1.83 5.51 -14.13
C ASP A 82 -0.45 6.06 -13.79
N GLN A 83 0.50 5.84 -14.70
CA GLN A 83 1.82 6.46 -14.67
C GLN A 83 1.76 7.84 -15.32
N VAL A 84 2.30 8.83 -14.65
CA VAL A 84 2.32 10.23 -15.13
C VAL A 84 3.74 10.78 -15.18
N ALA A 85 3.96 11.67 -16.14
CA ALA A 85 5.20 12.43 -16.25
C ALA A 85 5.13 13.74 -15.43
N PRO A 86 6.27 14.35 -15.09
CA PRO A 86 6.30 15.67 -14.49
C PRO A 86 5.53 16.71 -15.32
N GLY A 87 4.73 17.55 -14.66
CA GLY A 87 3.89 18.57 -15.30
C GLY A 87 2.51 18.09 -15.74
N THR A 88 2.16 16.81 -15.54
CA THR A 88 0.85 16.27 -15.92
C THR A 88 -0.27 16.90 -15.08
N LEU A 89 -1.31 17.42 -15.74
CA LEU A 89 -2.56 17.84 -15.13
C LEU A 89 -3.36 16.58 -14.68
N LEU A 90 -3.57 16.44 -13.38
CA LEU A 90 -4.27 15.28 -12.81
C LEU A 90 -5.79 15.48 -12.81
N CYS A 91 -6.24 16.63 -12.31
CA CYS A 91 -7.66 17.00 -12.31
C CYS A 91 -7.85 18.52 -12.31
N SER A 92 -9.08 18.91 -12.59
CA SER A 92 -9.59 20.27 -12.42
C SER A 92 -10.74 20.26 -11.41
N LEU A 93 -10.79 21.30 -10.56
CA LEU A 93 -11.86 21.47 -9.57
C LEU A 93 -12.60 22.79 -9.81
N SER A 94 -13.88 22.83 -9.44
CA SER A 94 -14.63 24.08 -9.37
C SER A 94 -15.61 24.04 -8.18
N GLY A 95 -15.74 25.17 -7.47
CA GLY A 95 -16.58 25.24 -6.28
C GLY A 95 -16.50 26.59 -5.58
N HIS A 96 -16.96 26.65 -4.33
CA HIS A 96 -16.74 27.81 -3.48
C HIS A 96 -15.26 27.92 -3.12
N ALA A 97 -14.70 29.13 -3.24
CA ALA A 97 -13.28 29.36 -3.00
C ALA A 97 -12.84 28.93 -1.59
N ARG A 98 -13.64 29.23 -0.57
CA ARG A 98 -13.38 28.80 0.83
C ARG A 98 -13.28 27.28 0.93
N SER A 99 -14.23 26.53 0.38
CA SER A 99 -14.24 25.07 0.43
C SER A 99 -13.03 24.47 -0.26
N LEU A 100 -12.60 25.05 -1.39
CA LEU A 100 -11.43 24.56 -2.13
C LEU A 100 -10.14 24.76 -1.35
N VAL A 101 -9.91 25.95 -0.75
CA VAL A 101 -8.68 26.21 0.01
C VAL A 101 -8.64 25.42 1.32
N THR A 102 -9.79 25.26 1.99
CA THR A 102 -9.88 24.53 3.26
C THR A 102 -9.59 23.04 3.10
N ALA A 103 -10.07 22.40 2.02
CA ALA A 103 -9.82 20.97 1.78
C ALA A 103 -8.43 20.69 1.23
N GLU A 104 -7.77 21.66 0.60
CA GLU A 104 -6.56 21.48 -0.20
C GLU A 104 -5.49 20.67 0.50
N ARG A 105 -5.06 21.09 1.69
CA ARG A 105 -3.90 20.47 2.35
C ARG A 105 -4.15 19.02 2.71
N THR A 106 -5.30 18.74 3.32
CA THR A 106 -5.67 17.37 3.69
C THR A 106 -5.83 16.47 2.47
N ALA A 107 -6.47 16.95 1.41
CA ALA A 107 -6.62 16.21 0.15
C ALA A 107 -5.27 15.90 -0.50
N LEU A 108 -4.37 16.88 -0.58
CA LEU A 108 -3.01 16.69 -1.11
C LEU A 108 -2.21 15.72 -0.25
N ASN A 109 -2.33 15.76 1.07
CA ASN A 109 -1.60 14.87 1.97
C ASN A 109 -1.95 13.40 1.71
N PHE A 110 -3.22 13.05 1.51
CA PHE A 110 -3.61 11.69 1.11
C PHE A 110 -3.04 11.31 -0.25
N LEU A 111 -3.25 12.15 -1.25
CA LEU A 111 -2.87 11.84 -2.64
C LEU A 111 -1.35 11.69 -2.79
N GLN A 112 -0.56 12.60 -2.19
CA GLN A 112 0.91 12.57 -2.27
C GLN A 112 1.50 11.34 -1.57
N LEU A 113 0.95 10.94 -0.42
CA LEU A 113 1.41 9.78 0.36
C LEU A 113 1.05 8.46 -0.35
N LEU A 114 -0.18 8.34 -0.82
CA LEU A 114 -0.65 7.11 -1.48
C LEU A 114 0.00 6.93 -2.86
N SER A 115 0.15 8.01 -3.63
CA SER A 115 0.88 7.96 -4.91
C SER A 115 2.37 7.65 -4.70
N ALA A 116 2.98 8.12 -3.61
CA ALA A 116 4.36 7.73 -3.24
C ALA A 116 4.49 6.22 -3.00
N THR A 117 3.54 5.64 -2.25
CA THR A 117 3.47 4.19 -2.01
C THR A 117 3.30 3.41 -3.33
N ALA A 118 2.39 3.85 -4.20
CA ALA A 118 2.16 3.24 -5.51
C ALA A 118 3.40 3.35 -6.42
N THR A 119 4.05 4.52 -6.45
CA THR A 119 5.27 4.77 -7.24
C THR A 119 6.43 3.89 -6.78
N THR A 120 6.66 3.81 -5.47
CA THR A 120 7.70 2.93 -4.90
C THR A 120 7.41 1.48 -5.24
N THR A 121 6.16 1.05 -5.13
CA THR A 121 5.74 -0.31 -5.48
C THR A 121 6.00 -0.59 -6.96
N ALA A 122 5.61 0.31 -7.87
CA ALA A 122 5.82 0.13 -9.30
C ALA A 122 7.30 -0.03 -9.68
N ARG A 123 8.19 0.68 -8.98
CA ARG A 123 9.65 0.52 -9.17
C ARG A 123 10.13 -0.88 -8.77
N HIS A 124 9.65 -1.43 -7.65
CA HIS A 124 9.99 -2.79 -7.20
C HIS A 124 9.40 -3.86 -8.13
N VAL A 125 8.15 -3.67 -8.57
CA VAL A 125 7.52 -4.56 -9.55
C VAL A 125 8.27 -4.56 -10.89
N ALA A 126 8.70 -3.39 -11.37
CA ALA A 126 9.52 -3.29 -12.57
C ALA A 126 10.89 -3.99 -12.43
N ALA A 127 11.50 -3.96 -11.24
CA ALA A 127 12.79 -4.59 -10.97
C ALA A 127 12.74 -6.14 -11.00
N VAL A 128 11.55 -6.73 -10.86
CA VAL A 128 11.34 -8.19 -10.97
C VAL A 128 10.70 -8.61 -12.29
N ALA A 129 10.57 -7.70 -13.25
CA ALA A 129 9.97 -7.98 -14.54
C ALA A 129 10.70 -9.13 -15.25
N GLY A 130 9.93 -10.01 -15.92
CA GLY A 130 10.46 -11.21 -16.58
C GLY A 130 10.61 -12.43 -15.66
N THR A 131 10.24 -12.31 -14.37
CA THR A 131 10.13 -13.44 -13.43
C THR A 131 8.68 -13.71 -13.07
N ALA A 132 8.40 -14.84 -12.40
CA ALA A 132 7.06 -15.17 -11.90
C ALA A 132 6.78 -14.58 -10.49
N VAL A 133 7.77 -13.92 -9.90
CA VAL A 133 7.69 -13.40 -8.52
C VAL A 133 6.62 -12.32 -8.38
N ARG A 134 5.92 -12.37 -7.25
CA ARG A 134 4.97 -11.32 -6.82
C ARG A 134 5.56 -10.51 -5.67
N VAL A 135 5.60 -9.19 -5.84
CA VAL A 135 6.04 -8.26 -4.80
C VAL A 135 4.89 -8.03 -3.82
N LEU A 136 5.14 -8.27 -2.53
CA LEU A 136 4.17 -8.12 -1.44
C LEU A 136 4.50 -6.91 -0.56
N ASP A 137 3.46 -6.29 -0.03
CA ASP A 137 3.57 -5.39 1.11
C ASP A 137 3.74 -6.14 2.43
N THR A 138 3.77 -5.42 3.53
CA THR A 138 3.83 -5.96 4.88
C THR A 138 2.86 -5.21 5.81
N ARG A 139 2.90 -5.54 7.12
CA ARG A 139 2.21 -4.77 8.17
C ARG A 139 3.00 -3.56 8.69
N LYS A 140 4.17 -3.26 8.11
CA LYS A 140 5.00 -2.08 8.44
C LYS A 140 4.44 -0.83 7.73
N THR A 141 3.21 -0.43 8.11
CA THR A 141 2.46 0.68 7.51
C THR A 141 2.40 1.88 8.44
N VAL A 142 2.09 3.06 7.89
CA VAL A 142 1.74 4.24 8.69
C VAL A 142 0.53 3.89 9.57
N PRO A 143 0.59 4.13 10.89
CA PRO A 143 -0.53 3.85 11.78
C PRO A 143 -1.83 4.51 11.31
N GLY A 144 -2.92 3.74 11.31
CA GLY A 144 -4.25 4.20 10.87
C GLY A 144 -4.47 4.21 9.35
N LEU A 145 -3.42 4.12 8.51
CA LEU A 145 -3.53 4.20 7.04
C LEU A 145 -3.24 2.89 6.32
N ARG A 146 -3.24 1.74 7.01
CA ARG A 146 -2.89 0.45 6.40
C ARG A 146 -3.77 0.09 5.21
N VAL A 147 -5.07 0.27 5.32
CA VAL A 147 -6.01 -0.04 4.23
C VAL A 147 -5.71 0.82 3.01
N ALA A 148 -5.46 2.12 3.21
CA ALA A 148 -5.13 3.06 2.16
C ALA A 148 -3.78 2.73 1.49
N GLN A 149 -2.73 2.46 2.28
CA GLN A 149 -1.42 2.11 1.72
C GLN A 149 -1.43 0.76 0.98
N LYS A 150 -2.15 -0.24 1.50
CA LYS A 150 -2.29 -1.54 0.81
C LYS A 150 -3.10 -1.41 -0.49
N TYR A 151 -4.07 -0.51 -0.55
CA TYR A 151 -4.72 -0.14 -1.79
C TYR A 151 -3.71 0.48 -2.78
N ALA A 152 -2.88 1.42 -2.33
CA ALA A 152 -1.86 2.06 -3.15
C ALA A 152 -0.80 1.06 -3.66
N VAL A 153 -0.44 0.05 -2.87
CA VAL A 153 0.43 -1.05 -3.33
C VAL A 153 -0.19 -1.77 -4.53
N ARG A 154 -1.49 -2.07 -4.51
CA ARG A 154 -2.17 -2.67 -5.67
C ARG A 154 -2.15 -1.75 -6.89
N CYS A 155 -2.37 -0.44 -6.69
CA CYS A 155 -2.28 0.55 -7.77
C CYS A 155 -0.89 0.58 -8.41
N GLY A 156 0.18 0.32 -7.64
CA GLY A 156 1.56 0.17 -8.12
C GLY A 156 1.88 -1.19 -8.76
N GLY A 157 0.90 -2.11 -8.86
CA GLY A 157 1.08 -3.44 -9.44
C GLY A 157 1.60 -4.50 -8.46
N GLY A 158 1.77 -4.16 -7.18
CA GLY A 158 2.10 -5.11 -6.11
C GLY A 158 0.88 -5.87 -5.60
N HIS A 159 1.11 -6.76 -4.64
CA HIS A 159 0.09 -7.58 -4.00
C HIS A 159 0.10 -7.36 -2.50
N ASN A 160 -1.01 -7.67 -1.85
CA ASN A 160 -1.11 -7.54 -0.40
C ASN A 160 -0.77 -8.87 0.29
N GLN A 161 0.12 -8.81 1.28
CA GLN A 161 0.26 -9.81 2.34
C GLN A 161 -0.91 -9.59 3.33
N ARG A 162 -1.09 -10.44 4.31
CA ARG A 162 -2.19 -10.33 5.30
C ARG A 162 -2.47 -8.89 5.74
N MET A 163 -3.75 -8.57 5.90
CA MET A 163 -4.21 -7.25 6.29
C MET A 163 -3.95 -6.98 7.78
N GLY A 164 -4.12 -8.01 8.61
CA GLY A 164 -4.00 -7.88 10.06
C GLY A 164 -3.51 -9.16 10.75
N LEU A 165 -3.91 -9.33 12.01
CA LEU A 165 -3.64 -10.53 12.79
C LEU A 165 -4.78 -11.54 12.72
N TYR A 166 -5.83 -11.23 11.96
CA TYR A 166 -7.10 -11.94 11.93
C TYR A 166 -7.38 -12.67 10.61
N ASP A 167 -6.64 -12.41 9.54
CA ASP A 167 -6.91 -12.92 8.19
C ASP A 167 -5.86 -13.92 7.68
N ALA A 168 -4.74 -14.08 8.37
CA ALA A 168 -3.77 -15.15 8.18
C ALA A 168 -2.85 -15.29 9.40
N ILE A 169 -2.37 -16.50 9.63
CA ILE A 169 -1.42 -16.82 10.69
C ILE A 169 0.01 -16.72 10.12
N LEU A 170 0.89 -16.02 10.81
CA LEU A 170 2.34 -16.05 10.58
C LEU A 170 3.01 -16.48 11.87
N VAL A 171 3.49 -17.72 11.88
CA VAL A 171 4.27 -18.29 12.98
C VAL A 171 5.71 -17.79 12.82
N LYS A 172 6.26 -17.23 13.89
CA LYS A 172 7.60 -16.67 13.97
C LYS A 172 8.42 -17.35 15.06
N GLU A 173 9.74 -17.11 15.10
CA GLU A 173 10.67 -17.63 16.08
C GLU A 173 10.08 -17.70 17.51
N ASN A 174 9.57 -16.60 18.04
CA ASN A 174 9.00 -16.58 19.38
C ASN A 174 7.80 -17.51 19.59
N HIS A 175 6.98 -17.73 18.55
CA HIS A 175 5.86 -18.67 18.59
C HIS A 175 6.37 -20.11 18.54
N ILE A 176 7.42 -20.38 17.77
CA ILE A 176 8.06 -21.70 17.64
C ILE A 176 8.69 -22.09 18.98
N ILE A 177 9.44 -21.20 19.60
CA ILE A 177 10.06 -21.40 20.92
C ILE A 177 8.98 -21.68 21.98
N ALA A 178 7.95 -20.84 22.04
CA ALA A 178 6.88 -20.98 23.03
C ALA A 178 6.07 -22.26 22.87
N ALA A 179 5.89 -22.76 21.65
CA ALA A 179 5.17 -24.00 21.36
C ALA A 179 6.01 -25.28 21.54
N GLY A 180 7.35 -25.16 21.62
CA GLY A 180 8.26 -26.29 21.68
C GLY A 180 8.65 -26.86 20.31
N GLY A 181 8.56 -26.09 19.24
CA GLY A 181 8.99 -26.42 17.88
C GLY A 181 7.97 -26.13 16.80
N ILE A 182 8.40 -26.17 15.52
CA ILE A 182 7.57 -25.84 14.35
C ILE A 182 6.34 -26.75 14.26
N ALA A 183 6.52 -28.07 14.37
CA ALA A 183 5.40 -29.02 14.27
C ALA A 183 4.32 -28.78 15.34
N ALA A 184 4.73 -28.46 16.58
CA ALA A 184 3.82 -28.16 17.67
C ALA A 184 3.08 -26.83 17.43
N ALA A 185 3.78 -25.79 16.96
CA ALA A 185 3.20 -24.49 16.62
C ALA A 185 2.16 -24.61 15.50
N VAL A 186 2.50 -25.32 14.42
CA VAL A 186 1.61 -25.58 13.29
C VAL A 186 0.37 -26.37 13.72
N SER A 187 0.54 -27.45 14.50
CA SER A 187 -0.58 -28.24 15.03
C SER A 187 -1.52 -27.40 15.91
N ALA A 188 -0.96 -26.52 16.76
CA ALA A 188 -1.75 -25.63 17.58
C ALA A 188 -2.52 -24.60 16.72
N ALA A 189 -1.87 -24.01 15.71
CA ALA A 189 -2.47 -23.04 14.80
C ALA A 189 -3.65 -23.65 14.02
N ARG A 190 -3.47 -24.82 13.43
CA ARG A 190 -4.53 -25.55 12.70
C ARG A 190 -5.71 -25.94 13.58
N ARG A 191 -5.46 -26.32 14.82
CA ARG A 191 -6.54 -26.65 15.79
C ARG A 191 -7.34 -25.41 16.18
N LEU A 192 -6.67 -24.27 16.40
CA LEU A 192 -7.32 -23.04 16.86
C LEU A 192 -8.01 -22.28 15.72
N HIS A 193 -7.43 -22.30 14.52
CA HIS A 193 -7.87 -21.53 13.35
C HIS A 193 -7.74 -22.37 12.07
N PRO A 194 -8.58 -23.40 11.89
CA PRO A 194 -8.46 -24.36 10.79
C PRO A 194 -8.62 -23.73 9.40
N ASP A 195 -9.36 -22.62 9.30
CA ASP A 195 -9.73 -21.98 8.04
C ASP A 195 -8.77 -20.84 7.62
N LEU A 196 -7.83 -20.45 8.49
CA LEU A 196 -6.89 -19.39 8.16
C LEU A 196 -5.65 -19.91 7.43
N PRO A 197 -5.19 -19.21 6.38
CA PRO A 197 -3.89 -19.48 5.79
C PRO A 197 -2.78 -19.45 6.83
N LEU A 198 -1.90 -20.44 6.79
CA LEU A 198 -0.82 -20.60 7.75
C LEU A 198 0.54 -20.49 7.07
N GLU A 199 1.30 -19.48 7.47
CA GLU A 199 2.66 -19.24 7.06
C GLU A 199 3.62 -19.42 8.24
N VAL A 200 4.80 -19.99 7.98
CA VAL A 200 5.87 -20.14 8.97
C VAL A 200 7.11 -19.41 8.47
N GLU A 201 7.67 -18.56 9.31
CA GLU A 201 8.95 -17.89 9.11
C GLU A 201 10.07 -18.82 9.59
N VAL A 202 11.05 -19.08 8.73
CA VAL A 202 12.19 -19.96 8.98
C VAL A 202 13.49 -19.23 8.75
N GLU A 203 14.51 -19.53 9.54
CA GLU A 203 15.82 -18.85 9.51
C GLU A 203 16.95 -19.71 8.92
N ASN A 204 16.69 -21.01 8.67
CA ASN A 204 17.65 -21.94 8.11
C ASN A 204 16.98 -23.10 7.37
N LEU A 205 17.79 -23.90 6.66
CA LEU A 205 17.32 -25.00 5.84
C LEU A 205 16.76 -26.20 6.65
N ASP A 206 17.16 -26.39 7.92
CA ASP A 206 16.63 -27.44 8.77
C ASP A 206 15.20 -27.08 9.23
N GLU A 207 14.93 -25.82 9.52
CA GLU A 207 13.59 -25.32 9.82
C GLU A 207 12.69 -25.36 8.58
N LEU A 208 13.24 -25.09 7.37
CA LEU A 208 12.54 -25.27 6.11
C LEU A 208 11.99 -26.69 5.98
N GLU A 209 12.84 -27.71 6.22
CA GLU A 209 12.40 -29.12 6.14
C GLU A 209 11.32 -29.45 7.18
N GLN A 210 11.44 -28.93 8.41
CA GLN A 210 10.42 -29.10 9.44
C GLN A 210 9.08 -28.45 9.02
N ALA A 211 9.12 -27.24 8.44
CA ALA A 211 7.92 -26.54 7.97
C ALA A 211 7.26 -27.29 6.79
N LEU A 212 8.05 -27.81 5.85
CA LEU A 212 7.56 -28.65 4.75
C LEU A 212 6.86 -29.93 5.26
N GLN A 213 7.43 -30.59 6.27
CA GLN A 213 6.84 -31.79 6.89
C GLN A 213 5.57 -31.47 7.69
N ALA A 214 5.49 -30.27 8.27
CA ALA A 214 4.35 -29.84 9.08
C ALA A 214 3.11 -29.46 8.25
N GLY A 215 3.21 -29.29 6.93
CA GLY A 215 2.07 -29.05 6.03
C GLY A 215 1.51 -27.62 6.14
N VAL A 216 2.37 -26.65 6.04
CA VAL A 216 2.02 -25.20 6.02
C VAL A 216 1.57 -24.75 4.63
N ASP A 217 0.87 -23.62 4.52
CA ASP A 217 0.38 -23.09 3.24
C ASP A 217 1.42 -22.21 2.54
N ARG A 218 2.37 -21.64 3.29
CA ARG A 218 3.49 -20.83 2.81
C ARG A 218 4.66 -20.89 3.78
N ILE A 219 5.87 -20.73 3.26
CA ILE A 219 7.09 -20.62 4.07
C ILE A 219 7.78 -19.31 3.73
N MET A 220 8.10 -18.53 4.77
CA MET A 220 8.87 -17.30 4.66
C MET A 220 10.32 -17.57 5.03
N LEU A 221 11.23 -17.31 4.09
CA LEU A 221 12.68 -17.39 4.28
C LEU A 221 13.16 -16.04 4.83
N ASP A 222 13.47 -15.97 6.12
CA ASP A 222 13.89 -14.73 6.76
C ASP A 222 15.41 -14.58 6.74
N ASN A 223 15.90 -13.52 6.10
CA ASN A 223 17.32 -13.18 5.99
C ASN A 223 18.21 -14.28 5.38
N PHE A 224 17.69 -15.11 4.49
CA PHE A 224 18.49 -16.11 3.77
C PHE A 224 19.47 -15.43 2.79
N GLU A 225 20.66 -16.01 2.64
CA GLU A 225 21.60 -15.64 1.58
C GLU A 225 21.16 -16.23 0.23
N LEU A 226 21.62 -15.66 -0.90
CA LEU A 226 21.20 -16.07 -2.25
C LEU A 226 21.36 -17.58 -2.52
N GLU A 227 22.45 -18.18 -2.08
CA GLU A 227 22.68 -19.62 -2.24
C GLU A 227 21.71 -20.46 -1.40
N GLN A 228 21.41 -20.02 -0.19
CA GLN A 228 20.41 -20.68 0.65
C GLN A 228 19.01 -20.56 0.06
N MET A 229 18.67 -19.42 -0.57
CA MET A 229 17.39 -19.25 -1.29
C MET A 229 17.26 -20.24 -2.45
N ARG A 230 18.31 -20.41 -3.27
CA ARG A 230 18.34 -21.38 -4.37
C ARG A 230 18.19 -22.80 -3.84
N GLU A 231 18.90 -23.15 -2.80
CA GLU A 231 18.81 -24.45 -2.13
C GLU A 231 17.40 -24.69 -1.57
N ALA A 232 16.80 -23.67 -0.93
CA ALA A 232 15.43 -23.74 -0.43
C ALA A 232 14.41 -24.00 -1.55
N VAL A 233 14.55 -23.31 -2.70
CA VAL A 233 13.71 -23.54 -3.88
C VAL A 233 13.88 -24.96 -4.41
N ALA A 234 15.12 -25.46 -4.52
CA ALA A 234 15.43 -26.81 -4.99
C ALA A 234 14.82 -27.87 -4.05
N ARG A 235 15.02 -27.72 -2.74
CA ARG A 235 14.46 -28.65 -1.72
C ARG A 235 12.94 -28.62 -1.69
N THR A 236 12.34 -27.43 -1.79
CA THR A 236 10.88 -27.29 -1.80
C THR A 236 10.25 -27.92 -3.02
N ALA A 237 10.91 -27.83 -4.18
CA ALA A 237 10.46 -28.44 -5.45
C ALA A 237 8.99 -28.10 -5.79
N GLY A 238 8.54 -26.87 -5.51
CA GLY A 238 7.19 -26.40 -5.79
C GLY A 238 6.08 -26.97 -4.89
N ARG A 239 6.40 -27.72 -3.82
CA ARG A 239 5.40 -28.29 -2.88
C ARG A 239 4.63 -27.25 -2.11
N VAL A 240 5.29 -26.15 -1.73
CA VAL A 240 4.73 -25.03 -0.96
C VAL A 240 5.30 -23.74 -1.50
N PRO A 241 4.51 -22.68 -1.66
CA PRO A 241 5.04 -21.37 -2.08
C PRO A 241 6.05 -20.81 -1.08
N LEU A 242 7.13 -20.21 -1.62
CA LEU A 242 8.19 -19.58 -0.84
C LEU A 242 8.09 -18.05 -0.92
N GLU A 243 8.19 -17.39 0.24
CA GLU A 243 8.28 -15.94 0.38
C GLU A 243 9.66 -15.57 0.93
N ILE A 244 10.32 -14.56 0.34
CA ILE A 244 11.54 -13.97 0.89
C ILE A 244 11.17 -12.74 1.73
N SER A 245 11.78 -12.61 2.89
CA SER A 245 11.74 -11.44 3.77
C SER A 245 13.14 -11.09 4.26
N GLY A 246 13.34 -9.82 4.59
CA GLY A 246 14.60 -9.29 5.10
C GLY A 246 15.48 -8.66 4.03
N ASN A 247 15.99 -7.45 4.34
CA ASN A 247 17.00 -6.70 3.56
C ASN A 247 16.71 -6.53 2.04
N VAL A 248 15.42 -6.44 1.68
CA VAL A 248 15.00 -6.26 0.28
C VAL A 248 14.96 -4.78 -0.07
N ASP A 249 15.70 -4.41 -1.12
CA ASP A 249 15.69 -3.09 -1.75
C ASP A 249 15.72 -3.19 -3.29
N LEU A 250 15.76 -2.06 -3.98
CA LEU A 250 15.79 -2.03 -5.46
C LEU A 250 17.07 -2.61 -6.07
N GLN A 251 18.16 -2.72 -5.29
CA GLN A 251 19.43 -3.29 -5.76
C GLN A 251 19.42 -4.81 -5.65
N THR A 252 18.82 -5.35 -4.59
CA THR A 252 18.85 -6.79 -4.27
C THR A 252 17.65 -7.56 -4.84
N ILE A 253 16.47 -6.92 -4.98
CA ILE A 253 15.23 -7.62 -5.34
C ILE A 253 15.31 -8.40 -6.66
N GLY A 254 16.03 -7.90 -7.65
CA GLY A 254 16.21 -8.56 -8.94
C GLY A 254 16.99 -9.88 -8.83
N ASP A 255 18.01 -9.94 -7.96
CA ASP A 255 18.77 -11.15 -7.69
C ASP A 255 17.93 -12.17 -6.93
N PHE A 256 17.17 -11.71 -5.93
CA PHE A 256 16.24 -12.55 -5.18
C PHE A 256 15.15 -13.15 -6.09
N ALA A 257 14.59 -12.36 -6.99
CA ALA A 257 13.58 -12.85 -7.94
C ALA A 257 14.09 -13.95 -8.88
N ARG A 258 15.39 -13.94 -9.21
CA ARG A 258 16.02 -14.96 -10.05
C ARG A 258 16.32 -16.29 -9.33
N THR A 259 16.12 -16.36 -8.02
CA THR A 259 16.28 -17.61 -7.26
C THR A 259 15.14 -18.61 -7.52
N GLY A 260 14.00 -18.14 -8.01
CA GLY A 260 12.83 -18.97 -8.31
C GLY A 260 11.79 -19.02 -7.19
N VAL A 261 11.86 -18.14 -6.20
CA VAL A 261 10.82 -17.98 -5.17
C VAL A 261 9.53 -17.40 -5.75
N ASP A 262 8.42 -17.56 -5.04
CA ASP A 262 7.10 -17.13 -5.51
C ASP A 262 6.77 -15.69 -5.08
N PHE A 263 7.24 -15.27 -3.90
CA PHE A 263 6.92 -13.98 -3.30
C PHE A 263 8.16 -13.30 -2.71
N ILE A 264 8.15 -11.98 -2.75
CA ILE A 264 9.14 -11.14 -2.05
C ILE A 264 8.40 -10.05 -1.28
N SER A 265 8.49 -10.08 0.06
CA SER A 265 7.92 -9.08 0.95
C SER A 265 8.86 -7.88 1.11
N VAL A 266 8.33 -6.68 0.85
CA VAL A 266 9.10 -5.44 0.90
C VAL A 266 8.46 -4.46 1.89
N GLY A 267 9.01 -4.38 3.09
CA GLY A 267 8.51 -3.44 4.11
C GLY A 267 8.72 -1.96 3.73
N ALA A 268 9.72 -1.68 2.90
CA ALA A 268 10.03 -0.32 2.44
C ALA A 268 8.89 0.33 1.64
N LEU A 269 8.03 -0.45 0.96
CA LEU A 269 6.91 0.07 0.16
C LEU A 269 5.99 1.00 0.96
N THR A 270 5.76 0.66 2.22
CA THR A 270 4.81 1.36 3.09
C THR A 270 5.46 2.04 4.29
N LYS A 271 6.69 1.64 4.66
CA LYS A 271 7.42 2.17 5.81
C LYS A 271 8.23 3.43 5.46
N HIS A 272 8.87 3.45 4.30
CA HIS A 272 9.73 4.54 3.84
C HIS A 272 9.00 5.35 2.75
N VAL A 273 8.01 6.14 3.16
CA VAL A 273 7.22 6.95 2.23
C VAL A 273 7.96 8.25 1.93
N HIS A 274 8.25 8.47 0.65
CA HIS A 274 8.78 9.72 0.12
C HIS A 274 7.70 10.38 -0.72
N ALA A 275 6.99 11.34 -0.14
CA ALA A 275 5.82 11.97 -0.76
C ALA A 275 6.16 12.58 -2.13
N ILE A 276 5.25 12.43 -3.11
CA ILE A 276 5.39 13.06 -4.42
C ILE A 276 5.07 14.55 -4.35
N ASP A 277 5.68 15.35 -5.24
CA ASP A 277 5.41 16.79 -5.31
C ASP A 277 4.15 17.07 -6.17
N LEU A 278 3.14 17.65 -5.51
CA LEU A 278 1.87 18.05 -6.10
C LEU A 278 1.66 19.55 -5.96
N SER A 279 1.06 20.18 -6.97
CA SER A 279 0.73 21.60 -6.97
C SER A 279 -0.73 21.81 -7.31
N LEU A 280 -1.50 22.37 -6.38
CA LEU A 280 -2.85 22.87 -6.64
C LEU A 280 -2.78 24.40 -6.83
N ARG A 281 -3.27 24.88 -7.96
CA ARG A 281 -3.33 26.32 -8.26
C ARG A 281 -4.78 26.74 -8.42
N LEU A 282 -5.17 27.71 -7.60
CA LEU A 282 -6.52 28.26 -7.56
C LEU A 282 -6.59 29.59 -8.34
N GLN A 283 -7.69 29.81 -9.03
CA GLN A 283 -8.05 31.04 -9.72
C GLN A 283 -9.48 31.42 -9.34
N LEU A 284 -9.68 32.61 -8.81
CA LEU A 284 -11.02 33.17 -8.57
C LEU A 284 -11.74 33.44 -9.90
N LEU A 285 -13.06 33.26 -9.91
CA LEU A 285 -13.92 33.50 -11.06
C LEU A 285 -14.59 34.88 -10.99
#